data_01e8826726758cbfe05f14011a6f77ee
#
_entry.id   01e8826726758cbfe05f14011a6f77ee
#
_cell.length_a   1.000
_cell.length_b   1.000
_cell.length_c   1.000
_cell.angle_alpha   90.00
_cell.angle_beta   90.00
_cell.angle_gamma   90.00
#
_symmetry.space_group_name_H-M   'P 1'
#
loop_
_entity.id
_entity.type
_entity.pdbx_description
1 polymer ?
#
loop_
_entity_poly.entity_id
_entity_poly.type
_entity_poly.pdbx_seq_one_letter_code
_entity_poly.pdbx_strand_id
1 'polypeptide(L)'
;MIDYVLPSLLNLIDPFNICLMLLGLTGGIITGALPGLSATMGVALMVPVTFAMNPTSGLIMLGAIYVGAIYGGANSAILICTPGTPSSVATTFDGWPITSRIFRTFFGARPVKFSSA
;
A
#
# COMPACT_ATOMS: atom_id res chain seq x y z
N MET A 1 13.27 -14.48 25.88
CA MET A 1 12.78 -13.67 24.77
C MET A 1 13.49 -13.97 23.47
N ILE A 2 14.79 -14.02 23.46
CA ILE A 2 15.59 -14.31 22.23
C ILE A 2 15.30 -15.71 21.68
N ASP A 3 15.04 -16.68 22.56
CA ASP A 3 14.75 -18.07 22.19
C ASP A 3 13.41 -18.25 21.43
N TYR A 4 12.49 -17.29 21.53
CA TYR A 4 11.23 -17.29 20.78
C TYR A 4 11.30 -16.45 19.50
N VAL A 5 12.19 -15.45 19.46
CA VAL A 5 12.36 -14.57 18.31
C VAL A 5 13.03 -15.30 17.15
N LEU A 6 14.05 -16.12 17.45
CA LEU A 6 14.80 -16.85 16.45
C LEU A 6 13.96 -17.85 15.63
N PRO A 7 13.14 -18.75 16.26
CA PRO A 7 12.26 -19.65 15.52
C PRO A 7 11.13 -18.90 14.80
N SER A 8 10.65 -17.77 15.32
CA SER A 8 9.65 -16.95 14.67
C SER A 8 10.20 -16.29 13.39
N LEU A 9 11.45 -15.84 13.41
CA LEU A 9 12.14 -15.31 12.24
C LEU A 9 12.39 -16.39 11.18
N LEU A 10 12.73 -17.60 11.60
CA LEU A 10 12.90 -18.74 10.68
C LEU A 10 11.57 -19.12 10.01
N ASN A 11 10.46 -19.07 10.73
CA ASN A 11 9.13 -19.28 10.17
C ASN A 11 8.73 -18.18 9.15
N LEU A 12 9.23 -16.97 9.30
CA LEU A 12 9.03 -15.91 8.30
C LEU A 12 9.73 -16.21 6.97
N ILE A 13 10.85 -16.92 7.01
CA ILE A 13 11.67 -17.28 5.84
C ILE A 13 11.10 -18.49 5.10
N ASP A 14 10.11 -19.19 5.67
CA ASP A 14 9.44 -20.30 4.97
C ASP A 14 8.90 -19.83 3.61
N PRO A 15 9.15 -20.58 2.51
CA PRO A 15 8.73 -20.20 1.17
C PRO A 15 7.20 -20.01 1.07
N PHE A 16 6.44 -20.72 1.88
CA PHE A 16 4.99 -20.56 1.96
C PHE A 16 4.58 -19.20 2.52
N ASN A 17 5.21 -18.75 3.60
CA ASN A 17 4.95 -17.45 4.21
C ASN A 17 5.41 -16.28 3.32
N ILE A 18 6.52 -16.46 2.60
CA ILE A 18 7.00 -15.49 1.61
C ILE A 18 5.99 -15.35 0.47
N CYS A 19 5.44 -16.46 -0.03
CA CYS A 19 4.41 -16.44 -1.07
C CYS A 19 3.15 -15.70 -0.60
N LEU A 20 2.70 -15.97 0.62
CA LEU A 20 1.56 -15.26 1.24
C LEU A 20 1.83 -13.78 1.42
N MET A 21 3.05 -13.42 1.81
CA MET A 21 3.46 -12.02 1.97
C MET A 21 3.44 -11.29 0.63
N LEU A 22 3.94 -11.90 -0.44
CA LEU A 22 3.89 -11.34 -1.80
C LEU A 22 2.46 -11.19 -2.31
N LEU A 23 1.61 -12.18 -2.10
CA LEU A 23 0.20 -12.12 -2.47
C LEU A 23 -0.54 -11.03 -1.68
N GLY A 24 -0.29 -10.93 -0.38
CA GLY A 24 -0.85 -9.88 0.47
C GLY A 24 -0.39 -8.49 0.04
N LEU A 25 0.89 -8.33 -0.25
CA LEU A 25 1.45 -7.06 -0.71
C LEU A 25 0.84 -6.64 -2.05
N THR A 26 0.77 -7.56 -3.01
CA THR A 26 0.19 -7.29 -4.34
C THR A 26 -1.29 -6.94 -4.23
N GLY A 27 -2.06 -7.72 -3.48
CA GLY A 27 -3.47 -7.43 -3.20
C GLY A 27 -3.67 -6.09 -2.48
N GLY A 28 -2.78 -5.77 -1.52
CA GLY A 28 -2.76 -4.49 -0.82
C GLY A 28 -2.52 -3.31 -1.77
N ILE A 29 -1.55 -3.40 -2.65
CA ILE A 29 -1.25 -2.35 -3.63
C ILE A 29 -2.46 -2.11 -4.55
N ILE A 30 -3.10 -3.17 -5.03
CA ILE A 30 -4.28 -3.07 -5.89
C ILE A 30 -5.43 -2.40 -5.16
N THR A 31 -5.75 -2.84 -3.93
CA THR A 31 -6.82 -2.23 -3.13
C THR A 31 -6.52 -0.80 -2.72
N GLY A 32 -5.26 -0.50 -2.41
CA GLY A 32 -4.82 0.86 -2.07
C GLY A 32 -4.78 1.82 -3.25
N ALA A 33 -4.54 1.32 -4.45
CA ALA A 33 -4.54 2.13 -5.67
C ALA A 33 -5.93 2.57 -6.10
N LEU A 34 -6.99 1.87 -5.66
CA LEU A 34 -8.37 2.24 -5.96
C LEU A 34 -8.82 3.40 -5.06
N PRO A 35 -9.17 4.55 -5.63
CA PRO A 35 -9.66 5.69 -4.84
C PRO A 35 -10.98 5.33 -4.16
N GLY A 36 -11.08 5.59 -2.87
CA GLY A 36 -12.24 5.26 -2.04
C GLY A 36 -12.13 3.97 -1.23
N LEU A 37 -11.17 3.10 -1.52
CA LEU A 37 -10.85 1.94 -0.69
C LEU A 37 -9.71 2.30 0.27
N SER A 38 -10.01 2.33 1.57
CA SER A 38 -8.98 2.55 2.58
C SER A 38 -8.20 1.26 2.87
N ALA A 39 -6.99 1.41 3.41
CA ALA A 39 -6.17 0.27 3.86
C ALA A 39 -6.92 -0.62 4.86
N THR A 40 -7.71 -0.01 5.75
CA THR A 40 -8.56 -0.73 6.71
C THR A 40 -9.62 -1.59 6.03
N MET A 41 -10.20 -1.13 4.93
CA MET A 41 -11.19 -1.87 4.16
C MET A 41 -10.55 -3.07 3.44
N GLY A 42 -9.35 -2.90 2.90
CA GLY A 42 -8.56 -3.99 2.32
C GLY A 42 -8.24 -5.09 3.34
N VAL A 43 -7.81 -4.70 4.54
CA VAL A 43 -7.59 -5.62 5.66
C VAL A 43 -8.88 -6.31 6.07
N ALA A 44 -9.99 -5.59 6.21
CA ALA A 44 -11.28 -6.15 6.62
C ALA A 44 -11.80 -7.20 5.64
N LEU A 45 -11.60 -7.01 4.34
CA LEU A 45 -11.99 -7.99 3.32
C LEU A 45 -11.17 -9.29 3.41
N MET A 46 -9.94 -9.21 3.89
CA MET A 46 -9.05 -10.37 3.98
C MET A 46 -9.11 -11.09 5.34
N VAL A 47 -9.72 -10.49 6.36
CA VAL A 47 -9.92 -11.13 7.67
C VAL A 47 -10.58 -12.51 7.55
N PRO A 48 -11.67 -12.72 6.79
CA PRO A 48 -12.28 -14.04 6.67
C PRO A 48 -11.35 -15.10 6.07
N VAL A 49 -10.47 -14.69 5.16
CA VAL A 49 -9.49 -15.59 4.52
C VAL A 49 -8.44 -16.04 5.53
N THR A 50 -8.04 -15.16 6.44
CA THR A 50 -7.05 -15.47 7.48
C THR A 50 -7.55 -16.44 8.53
N PHE A 51 -8.86 -16.55 8.76
CA PHE A 51 -9.42 -17.55 9.68
C PHE A 51 -9.23 -19.00 9.19
N ALA A 52 -9.06 -19.20 7.90
CA ALA A 52 -8.79 -20.52 7.33
C ALA A 52 -7.31 -20.93 7.40
N MET A 53 -6.45 -20.03 7.88
CA MET A 53 -5.01 -20.20 7.91
C MET A 53 -4.48 -20.25 9.36
N ASN A 54 -3.20 -20.65 9.50
CA ASN A 54 -2.51 -20.55 10.78
C ASN A 54 -2.45 -19.09 11.25
N PRO A 55 -2.61 -18.82 12.56
CA PRO A 55 -2.61 -17.44 13.07
C PRO A 55 -1.39 -16.62 12.67
N THR A 56 -0.20 -17.24 12.66
CA THR A 56 1.05 -16.59 12.27
C THR A 56 1.05 -16.17 10.80
N SER A 57 0.63 -17.05 9.92
CA SER A 57 0.55 -16.78 8.47
C SER A 57 -0.53 -15.73 8.17
N GLY A 58 -1.65 -15.77 8.89
CA GLY A 58 -2.71 -14.78 8.80
C GLY A 58 -2.25 -13.37 9.17
N LEU A 59 -1.49 -13.23 10.26
CA LEU A 59 -0.94 -11.94 10.68
C LEU A 59 0.07 -11.38 9.68
N ILE A 60 0.93 -12.24 9.13
CA ILE A 60 1.90 -11.84 8.08
C ILE A 60 1.17 -11.32 6.85
N MET A 61 0.14 -12.03 6.40
CA MET A 61 -0.67 -11.63 5.25
C MET A 61 -1.40 -10.30 5.49
N LEU A 62 -2.04 -10.13 6.65
CA LEU A 62 -2.72 -8.88 7.00
C LEU A 62 -1.77 -7.69 7.08
N GLY A 63 -0.59 -7.88 7.68
CA GLY A 63 0.45 -6.86 7.71
C GLY A 63 0.94 -6.47 6.32
N ALA A 64 1.15 -7.45 5.44
CA ALA A 64 1.56 -7.22 4.05
C ALA A 64 0.50 -6.45 3.25
N ILE A 65 -0.78 -6.79 3.41
CA ILE A 65 -1.89 -6.08 2.77
C ILE A 65 -1.96 -4.63 3.26
N TYR A 66 -1.81 -4.41 4.56
CA TYR A 66 -1.86 -3.07 5.14
C TYR A 66 -0.74 -2.17 4.59
N VAL A 67 0.50 -2.67 4.59
CA VAL A 67 1.65 -1.95 4.02
C VAL A 67 1.47 -1.71 2.52
N GLY A 68 1.03 -2.74 1.78
CA GLY A 68 0.74 -2.64 0.35
C GLY A 68 -0.33 -1.60 0.03
N ALA A 69 -1.39 -1.56 0.82
CA ALA A 69 -2.49 -0.62 0.63
C ALA A 69 -2.08 0.84 0.91
N ILE A 70 -1.25 1.08 1.93
CA ILE A 70 -0.69 2.42 2.18
C ILE A 70 0.20 2.86 1.02
N TYR A 71 1.06 1.97 0.56
CA TYR A 71 1.96 2.26 -0.57
C TYR A 71 1.18 2.50 -1.87
N GLY A 72 0.18 1.67 -2.17
CA GLY A 72 -0.70 1.84 -3.32
C GLY A 72 -1.46 3.17 -3.28
N GLY A 73 -1.99 3.54 -2.10
CA GLY A 73 -2.67 4.81 -1.87
C GLY A 73 -1.75 6.02 -2.05
N ALA A 74 -0.51 5.94 -1.61
CA ALA A 74 0.47 7.00 -1.82
C ALA A 74 0.79 7.19 -3.32
N ASN A 75 0.94 6.09 -4.07
CA ASN A 75 1.19 6.14 -5.51
C ASN A 75 0.01 6.77 -6.26
N SER A 76 -1.23 6.39 -5.95
CA SER A 76 -2.41 7.00 -6.57
C SER A 76 -2.54 8.50 -6.24
N ALA A 77 -2.20 8.90 -5.01
CA ALA A 77 -2.19 10.30 -4.59
C ALA A 77 -1.18 11.14 -5.39
N ILE A 78 0.00 10.58 -5.66
CA ILE A 78 1.06 11.27 -6.42
C ILE A 78 0.75 11.31 -7.91
N LEU A 79 0.27 10.22 -8.51
CA LEU A 79 0.08 10.11 -9.96
C LEU A 79 -1.22 10.74 -10.46
N ILE A 80 -2.32 10.56 -9.71
CA ILE A 80 -3.67 10.95 -10.15
C ILE A 80 -4.21 12.12 -9.32
N CYS A 81 -3.50 12.54 -8.28
CA CYS A 81 -3.97 13.54 -7.31
C CYS A 81 -5.26 13.14 -6.58
N THR A 82 -5.51 11.83 -6.47
CA THR A 82 -6.66 11.27 -5.77
C THR A 82 -6.17 10.39 -4.63
N PRO A 83 -6.34 10.81 -3.36
CA PRO A 83 -5.87 10.02 -2.23
C PRO A 83 -6.69 8.74 -2.09
N GLY A 84 -6.02 7.58 -2.11
CA GLY A 84 -6.64 6.28 -1.87
C GLY A 84 -6.87 6.00 -0.38
N THR A 85 -6.04 6.56 0.49
CA THR A 85 -6.14 6.42 1.94
C THR A 85 -6.13 7.79 2.62
N PRO A 86 -6.72 7.93 3.83
CA PRO A 86 -6.66 9.20 4.57
C PRO A 86 -5.25 9.71 4.82
N SER A 87 -4.29 8.81 5.04
CA SER A 87 -2.88 9.16 5.24
C SER A 87 -2.21 9.70 3.97
N SER A 88 -2.70 9.36 2.80
CA SER A 88 -2.14 9.81 1.53
C SER A 88 -2.60 11.22 1.10
N VAL A 89 -3.54 11.82 1.82
CA VAL A 89 -3.98 13.21 1.57
C VAL A 89 -2.82 14.19 1.70
N ALA A 90 -1.99 14.05 2.73
CA ALA A 90 -0.80 14.86 2.91
C ALA A 90 0.21 14.67 1.77
N THR A 91 0.37 13.45 1.28
CA THR A 91 1.23 13.13 0.12
C THR A 91 0.74 13.79 -1.17
N THR A 92 -0.57 13.97 -1.33
CA THR A 92 -1.15 14.68 -2.47
C THR A 92 -0.68 16.13 -2.53
N PHE A 93 -0.59 16.81 -1.40
CA PHE A 93 -0.12 18.20 -1.34
C PHE A 93 1.35 18.38 -1.69
N ASP A 94 2.20 17.44 -1.27
CA ASP A 94 3.65 17.52 -1.49
C ASP A 94 4.10 16.80 -2.78
N GLY A 95 3.51 15.66 -3.10
CA GLY A 95 3.91 14.81 -4.21
C GLY A 95 3.46 15.35 -5.57
N TRP A 96 2.27 15.90 -5.67
CA TRP A 96 1.72 16.39 -6.92
C TRP A 96 2.53 17.52 -7.58
N PRO A 97 2.96 18.56 -6.85
CA PRO A 97 3.79 19.61 -7.45
C PRO A 97 5.11 19.09 -7.99
N ILE A 98 5.72 18.13 -7.30
CA ILE A 98 7.00 17.53 -7.71
C ILE A 98 6.80 16.67 -8.96
N THR A 99 5.81 15.80 -8.95
CA THR A 99 5.49 14.92 -10.08
C THR A 99 5.10 15.71 -11.33
N SER A 100 4.30 16.77 -11.17
CA SER A 100 3.92 17.63 -12.28
C SER A 100 5.11 18.38 -12.90
N ARG A 101 6.11 18.75 -12.08
CA ARG A 101 7.37 19.35 -12.59
C ARG A 101 8.18 18.32 -13.37
N ILE A 102 8.34 17.12 -12.86
CA ILE A 102 9.08 16.04 -13.54
C ILE A 102 8.41 15.68 -14.86
N PHE A 103 7.09 15.51 -14.84
CA PHE A 103 6.31 15.20 -16.03
C PHE A 103 6.43 16.29 -17.11
N ARG A 104 6.43 17.56 -16.67
CA ARG A 104 6.66 18.71 -17.55
C ARG A 104 8.05 18.68 -18.20
N THR A 105 9.07 18.36 -17.43
CA THR A 105 10.45 18.32 -17.91
C THR A 105 10.64 17.21 -18.95
N PHE A 106 10.01 16.04 -18.72
CA PHE A 106 10.14 14.91 -19.63
C PHE A 106 9.25 14.99 -20.88
N PHE A 107 8.04 15.52 -20.76
CA PHE A 107 7.06 15.52 -21.85
C PHE A 107 6.87 16.89 -22.53
N GLY A 108 7.53 17.94 -22.05
CA GLY A 108 7.39 19.29 -22.63
C GLY A 108 5.96 19.87 -22.54
N ALA A 109 5.11 19.28 -21.73
CA ALA A 109 3.72 19.69 -21.60
C ALA A 109 3.59 21.02 -20.83
N ARG A 110 2.78 21.93 -21.34
CA ARG A 110 2.49 23.21 -20.67
C ARG A 110 1.81 22.98 -19.30
N PRO A 111 2.10 23.84 -18.32
CA PRO A 111 1.48 23.71 -17.02
C PRO A 111 -0.03 23.92 -17.13
N VAL A 112 -0.78 22.95 -16.62
CA VAL A 112 -2.17 23.23 -16.26
C VAL A 112 -2.11 24.23 -15.12
N LYS A 113 -2.39 25.49 -15.39
CA LYS A 113 -2.61 26.50 -14.37
C LYS A 113 -3.87 26.09 -13.63
N PHE A 114 -3.71 25.49 -12.45
CA PHE A 114 -4.78 25.58 -11.48
C PHE A 114 -4.89 27.05 -11.11
N SER A 115 -5.90 27.71 -11.63
CA SER A 115 -6.27 29.05 -11.20
C SER A 115 -6.61 28.95 -9.72
N SER A 116 -5.71 29.45 -8.89
CA SER A 116 -6.05 29.79 -7.52
C SER A 116 -7.00 30.99 -7.61
N ALA A 117 -8.25 30.68 -7.59
CA ALA A 117 -9.24 31.69 -7.27
C ALA A 117 -9.35 31.82 -5.78
#